data_68410f2ad65ed868ff4d39a0d6e76dd2
#
_entry.id   68410f2ad65ed868ff4d39a0d6e76dd2
#
_cell.length_a   1.000
_cell.length_b   1.000
_cell.length_c   1.000
_cell.angle_alpha   90.00
_cell.angle_beta   90.00
_cell.angle_gamma   90.00
#
_symmetry.space_group_name_H-M   'P 1'
#
loop_
_entity.id
_entity.type
_entity.pdbx_description
1 polymer ?
#
loop_
_entity_poly.entity_id
_entity_poly.type
_entity_poly.pdbx_seq_one_letter_code
_entity_poly.pdbx_strand_id
1 'polypeptide(L)'
;MSHHVVATVDEIPPGSQKLVTIRGREIGVFNVKGDYYALLNRCPHAGASLCRGRVGGLVLSDGPGQYEILREGEILRCPWHGWEYDIRTGQSWCDPEKVNTRQYKVTVEPGARIAKGPYIAETFPVTVEQDYVVVEV
;
A
#
# COMPACT_ATOMS: atom_id res chain seq x y z
N MET A 1 -2.77 4.18 19.21
CA MET A 1 -2.84 4.25 17.76
C MET A 1 -4.23 4.65 17.31
N SER A 2 -4.30 5.40 16.24
CA SER A 2 -5.58 5.90 15.71
C SER A 2 -5.97 5.13 14.44
N HIS A 3 -7.27 4.99 14.22
CA HIS A 3 -7.83 4.35 13.04
C HIS A 3 -8.39 5.43 12.12
N HIS A 4 -7.82 5.57 10.93
CA HIS A 4 -8.16 6.59 9.96
C HIS A 4 -8.87 6.01 8.75
N VAL A 5 -10.05 6.53 8.45
CA VAL A 5 -10.78 6.17 7.23
C VAL A 5 -10.15 6.94 6.06
N VAL A 6 -9.67 6.23 5.05
CA VAL A 6 -8.94 6.84 3.94
C VAL A 6 -9.65 6.76 2.60
N ALA A 7 -10.55 5.80 2.44
CA ALA A 7 -11.28 5.61 1.18
C ALA A 7 -12.47 4.69 1.37
N THR A 8 -13.39 4.70 0.41
CA THR A 8 -14.32 3.59 0.21
C THR A 8 -13.57 2.47 -0.50
N VAL A 9 -14.04 1.24 -0.36
CA VAL A 9 -13.45 0.09 -1.06
C VAL A 9 -13.45 0.29 -2.58
N ASP A 10 -14.49 0.93 -3.12
CA ASP A 10 -14.63 1.16 -4.56
C ASP A 10 -13.62 2.18 -5.11
N GLU A 11 -13.07 3.05 -4.28
CA GLU A 11 -12.08 4.04 -4.71
C GLU A 11 -10.70 3.43 -4.98
N ILE A 12 -10.42 2.26 -4.41
CA ILE A 12 -9.15 1.55 -4.60
C ILE A 12 -9.44 0.14 -5.11
N PRO A 13 -9.81 -0.02 -6.40
CA PRO A 13 -10.04 -1.34 -6.97
C PRO A 13 -8.75 -2.16 -7.08
N PRO A 14 -8.84 -3.50 -7.27
CA PRO A 14 -7.67 -4.35 -7.40
C PRO A 14 -6.66 -3.83 -8.42
N GLY A 15 -5.38 -3.81 -8.06
CA GLY A 15 -4.30 -3.31 -8.89
C GLY A 15 -4.08 -1.81 -8.84
N SER A 16 -4.86 -1.08 -8.04
CA SER A 16 -4.72 0.37 -7.89
C SER A 16 -4.17 0.76 -6.52
N GLN A 17 -3.85 2.03 -6.38
CA GLN A 17 -3.32 2.60 -5.15
C GLN A 17 -3.80 4.04 -4.96
N LYS A 18 -3.77 4.49 -3.72
CA LYS A 18 -4.10 5.87 -3.33
C LYS A 18 -3.06 6.39 -2.36
N LEU A 19 -2.57 7.60 -2.61
CA LEU A 19 -1.70 8.30 -1.65
C LEU A 19 -2.56 9.11 -0.70
N VAL A 20 -2.31 8.97 0.59
CA VAL A 20 -2.99 9.71 1.65
C VAL A 20 -1.97 10.31 2.60
N THR A 21 -2.34 11.40 3.27
CA THR A 21 -1.51 12.00 4.31
C THR A 21 -2.21 11.86 5.65
N ILE A 22 -1.54 11.21 6.59
CA ILE A 22 -2.07 10.98 7.94
C ILE A 22 -1.03 11.47 8.94
N ARG A 23 -1.40 12.44 9.75
CA ARG A 23 -0.51 13.03 10.77
C ARG A 23 0.83 13.47 10.20
N GLY A 24 0.82 14.11 9.04
CA GLY A 24 2.02 14.59 8.37
C GLY A 24 2.84 13.52 7.66
N ARG A 25 2.38 12.28 7.63
CA ARG A 25 3.05 11.17 6.93
C ARG A 25 2.32 10.85 5.65
N GLU A 26 3.05 10.80 4.55
CA GLU A 26 2.51 10.34 3.27
C GLU A 26 2.53 8.82 3.23
N ILE A 27 1.38 8.23 3.01
CA ILE A 27 1.19 6.77 3.02
C ILE A 27 0.52 6.35 1.72
N GLY A 28 1.05 5.31 1.08
CA GLY A 28 0.41 4.69 -0.07
C GLY A 28 -0.41 3.51 0.37
N VAL A 29 -1.67 3.47 -0.05
CA VAL A 29 -2.59 2.35 0.20
C VAL A 29 -2.77 1.59 -1.10
N PHE A 30 -2.47 0.30 -1.09
CA PHE A 30 -2.48 -0.56 -2.27
C PHE A 30 -3.54 -1.63 -2.14
N ASN A 31 -4.24 -1.90 -3.23
CA ASN A 31 -5.09 -3.07 -3.36
C ASN A 31 -4.36 -4.11 -4.20
N VAL A 32 -3.90 -5.18 -3.54
CA VAL A 32 -3.21 -6.30 -4.19
C VAL A 32 -4.16 -7.48 -4.22
N LYS A 33 -4.75 -7.73 -5.38
CA LYS A 33 -5.67 -8.87 -5.61
C LYS A 33 -6.82 -8.96 -4.62
N GLY A 34 -7.33 -7.82 -4.17
CA GLY A 34 -8.44 -7.73 -3.22
C GLY A 34 -8.03 -7.50 -1.77
N ASP A 35 -6.76 -7.61 -1.45
CA ASP A 35 -6.23 -7.33 -0.10
C ASP A 35 -5.56 -5.96 -0.06
N TYR A 36 -5.73 -5.24 1.04
CA TYR A 36 -5.21 -3.89 1.20
C TYR A 36 -3.96 -3.85 2.06
N TYR A 37 -2.97 -3.09 1.58
CA TYR A 37 -1.70 -2.88 2.28
C TYR A 37 -1.34 -1.40 2.26
N ALA A 38 -0.67 -0.94 3.30
CA ALA A 38 -0.24 0.46 3.39
C ALA A 38 1.25 0.54 3.72
N LEU A 39 1.96 1.34 2.93
CA LEU A 39 3.39 1.57 3.09
C LEU A 39 3.68 3.06 3.22
N LEU A 40 4.69 3.41 4.01
CA LEU A 40 5.19 4.78 4.08
C LEU A 40 5.73 5.18 2.70
N ASN A 41 5.31 6.35 2.20
CA ASN A 41 5.73 6.85 0.89
C ASN A 41 7.15 7.44 0.95
N ARG A 42 8.09 6.63 1.39
CA ARG A 42 9.50 7.01 1.42
C ARG A 42 10.37 5.79 1.18
N CYS A 43 11.19 5.84 0.14
CA CYS A 43 12.18 4.82 -0.10
C CYS A 43 13.31 4.94 0.93
N PRO A 44 13.53 3.95 1.80
CA PRO A 44 14.58 4.04 2.82
C PRO A 44 15.98 4.10 2.24
N HIS A 45 16.16 3.71 0.97
CA HIS A 45 17.43 3.79 0.27
C HIS A 45 17.85 5.24 -0.02
N ALA A 46 16.96 6.06 -0.60
CA ALA A 46 17.31 7.40 -1.06
C ALA A 46 16.26 8.49 -0.74
N GLY A 47 15.19 8.15 -0.04
CA GLY A 47 14.15 9.12 0.34
C GLY A 47 13.18 9.50 -0.77
N ALA A 48 13.16 8.76 -1.89
CA ALA A 48 12.21 9.01 -2.98
C ALA A 48 10.77 8.71 -2.57
N SER A 49 9.81 9.24 -3.32
CA SER A 49 8.39 8.93 -3.17
C SER A 49 8.10 7.51 -3.66
N LEU A 50 8.36 6.54 -2.81
CA LEU A 50 8.30 5.11 -3.13
C LEU A 50 6.97 4.69 -3.77
N CYS A 51 5.85 5.15 -3.20
CA CYS A 51 4.52 4.74 -3.64
C CYS A 51 4.11 5.35 -4.99
N ARG A 52 4.91 6.23 -5.56
CA ARG A 52 4.76 6.72 -6.93
C ARG A 52 5.51 5.88 -7.94
N GLY A 53 6.20 4.84 -7.46
CA GLY A 53 6.91 3.91 -8.31
C GLY A 53 5.97 2.98 -9.06
N ARG A 54 6.58 2.05 -9.77
CA ARG A 54 5.86 1.11 -10.64
C ARG A 54 5.54 -0.18 -9.88
N VAL A 55 4.29 -0.60 -9.95
CA VAL A 55 3.85 -1.90 -9.43
C VAL A 55 3.99 -2.95 -10.51
N GLY A 56 4.60 -4.07 -10.19
CA GLY A 56 4.79 -5.19 -11.12
C GLY A 56 5.10 -6.47 -10.37
N GLY A 57 5.87 -7.36 -10.97
CA GLY A 57 6.27 -8.62 -10.38
C GLY A 57 7.77 -8.82 -10.45
N LEU A 58 8.22 -9.98 -9.99
CA LEU A 58 9.61 -10.39 -10.09
C LEU A 58 9.84 -11.05 -11.46
N VAL A 59 10.84 -10.57 -12.18
CA VAL A 59 11.21 -11.13 -13.49
C VAL A 59 12.33 -12.12 -13.30
N LEU A 60 12.08 -13.37 -13.69
CA LEU A 60 13.08 -14.43 -13.71
C LEU A 60 13.39 -14.80 -15.16
N SER A 61 14.64 -15.18 -15.42
CA SER A 61 15.08 -15.60 -16.74
C SER A 61 15.93 -16.86 -16.65
N ASP A 62 15.54 -17.90 -17.39
CA ASP A 62 16.31 -19.14 -17.52
C ASP A 62 17.27 -19.10 -18.71
N GLY A 63 17.27 -18.00 -19.45
CA GLY A 63 18.12 -17.81 -20.61
C GLY A 63 17.58 -16.75 -21.55
N PRO A 64 18.30 -16.40 -22.64
CA PRO A 64 17.87 -15.40 -23.59
C PRO A 64 16.48 -15.73 -24.19
N GLY A 65 15.55 -14.78 -24.09
CA GLY A 65 14.19 -14.93 -24.61
C GLY A 65 13.25 -15.75 -23.74
N GLN A 66 13.71 -16.24 -22.59
CA GLN A 66 12.90 -17.02 -21.65
C GLN A 66 12.73 -16.23 -20.36
N TYR A 67 11.59 -15.56 -20.22
CA TYR A 67 11.28 -14.75 -19.07
C TYR A 67 10.01 -15.25 -18.40
N GLU A 68 10.02 -15.23 -17.07
CA GLU A 68 8.85 -15.54 -16.24
C GLU A 68 8.64 -14.40 -15.27
N ILE A 69 7.38 -13.96 -15.12
CA ILE A 69 7.02 -12.94 -14.17
C ILE A 69 6.27 -13.62 -13.02
N LEU A 70 6.84 -13.53 -11.83
CA LEU A 70 6.24 -14.07 -10.60
C LEU A 70 5.67 -12.94 -9.74
N ARG A 71 4.64 -13.25 -8.97
CA ARG A 71 4.07 -12.32 -8.01
C ARG A 71 3.65 -10.98 -8.63
N GLU A 72 3.03 -11.05 -9.82
CA GLU A 72 2.53 -9.87 -10.54
C GLU A 72 1.58 -9.05 -9.65
N GLY A 73 1.80 -7.73 -9.59
CA GLY A 73 1.00 -6.83 -8.78
C GLY A 73 1.41 -6.74 -7.31
N GLU A 74 2.43 -7.48 -6.87
CA GLU A 74 2.85 -7.54 -5.46
C GLU A 74 4.16 -6.81 -5.18
N ILE A 75 4.88 -6.37 -6.21
CA ILE A 75 6.20 -5.77 -6.09
C ILE A 75 6.15 -4.30 -6.52
N LEU A 76 6.62 -3.42 -5.63
CA LEU A 76 6.71 -1.99 -5.88
C LEU A 76 8.15 -1.62 -6.18
N ARG A 77 8.38 -1.01 -7.34
CA ARG A 77 9.71 -0.57 -7.74
C ARG A 77 9.86 0.93 -7.49
N CYS A 78 10.88 1.31 -6.71
CA CYS A 78 11.18 2.70 -6.42
C CYS A 78 11.48 3.47 -7.72
N PRO A 79 10.93 4.70 -7.89
CA PRO A 79 11.20 5.51 -9.08
C PRO A 79 12.66 5.95 -9.20
N TRP A 80 13.42 5.94 -8.09
CA TRP A 80 14.85 6.19 -8.07
C TRP A 80 15.61 4.88 -7.91
N HIS A 81 16.50 4.55 -8.83
CA HIS A 81 17.40 3.40 -8.82
C HIS A 81 16.74 2.01 -8.94
N GLY A 82 15.42 1.94 -9.02
CA GLY A 82 14.71 0.69 -9.28
C GLY A 82 14.73 -0.35 -8.16
N TRP A 83 14.97 0.05 -6.91
CA TRP A 83 14.89 -0.87 -5.78
C TRP A 83 13.48 -1.43 -5.65
N GLU A 84 13.39 -2.74 -5.39
CA GLU A 84 12.14 -3.46 -5.34
C GLU A 84 11.72 -3.78 -3.91
N TYR A 85 10.44 -3.57 -3.61
CA TYR A 85 9.85 -3.81 -2.29
C TYR A 85 8.62 -4.70 -2.43
N ASP A 86 8.47 -5.61 -1.46
CA ASP A 86 7.25 -6.40 -1.33
C ASP A 86 6.16 -5.51 -0.73
N ILE A 87 5.07 -5.29 -1.46
CA ILE A 87 3.96 -4.46 -0.98
C ILE A 87 3.32 -5.06 0.28
N ARG A 88 3.30 -6.39 0.37
CA ARG A 88 2.65 -7.11 1.47
C ARG A 88 3.39 -6.99 2.79
N THR A 89 4.68 -6.75 2.76
CA THR A 89 5.52 -6.73 3.98
C THR A 89 6.34 -5.46 4.16
N GLY A 90 6.58 -4.71 3.09
CA GLY A 90 7.50 -3.56 3.08
C GLY A 90 8.96 -3.95 2.97
N GLN A 91 9.26 -5.24 2.85
CA GLN A 91 10.63 -5.74 2.80
C GLN A 91 11.28 -5.47 1.43
N SER A 92 12.53 -4.99 1.43
CA SER A 92 13.26 -4.82 0.17
C SER A 92 13.84 -6.14 -0.32
N TRP A 93 14.00 -6.25 -1.65
CA TRP A 93 14.66 -7.40 -2.28
C TRP A 93 16.17 -7.19 -2.41
N CYS A 94 16.63 -5.94 -2.34
CA CYS A 94 18.06 -5.62 -2.46
C CYS A 94 18.83 -5.86 -1.17
N ASP A 95 18.21 -5.55 -0.02
CA ASP A 95 18.80 -5.79 1.30
C ASP A 95 17.68 -6.08 2.31
N PRO A 96 17.10 -7.28 2.27
CA PRO A 96 15.89 -7.59 3.05
C PRO A 96 16.10 -7.58 4.56
N GLU A 97 17.33 -7.70 5.04
CA GLU A 97 17.62 -7.67 6.47
C GLU A 97 17.72 -6.25 7.05
N LYS A 98 18.14 -5.28 6.23
CA LYS A 98 18.46 -3.93 6.69
C LYS A 98 17.59 -2.83 6.12
N VAL A 99 17.07 -3.01 4.91
CA VAL A 99 16.33 -1.97 4.20
C VAL A 99 14.89 -2.40 3.99
N ASN A 100 13.99 -1.83 4.79
CA ASN A 100 12.56 -2.09 4.73
C ASN A 100 11.82 -0.78 4.85
N THR A 101 10.74 -0.61 4.08
CA THR A 101 9.84 0.51 4.28
C THR A 101 8.84 0.17 5.37
N ARG A 102 8.35 1.21 6.06
CA ARG A 102 7.39 1.02 7.15
C ARG A 102 6.04 0.60 6.59
N GLN A 103 5.49 -0.46 7.17
CA GLN A 103 4.15 -0.96 6.87
C GLN A 103 3.16 -0.51 7.95
N TYR A 104 1.94 -0.19 7.53
CA TYR A 104 0.84 0.13 8.42
C TYR A 104 -0.26 -0.91 8.28
N LYS A 105 -0.93 -1.22 9.38
CA LYS A 105 -2.05 -2.16 9.37
C LYS A 105 -3.25 -1.52 8.66
N VAL A 106 -3.86 -2.28 7.77
CA VAL A 106 -5.07 -1.89 7.03
C VAL A 106 -6.17 -2.89 7.28
N THR A 107 -7.37 -2.39 7.51
CA THR A 107 -8.56 -3.22 7.63
C THR A 107 -9.67 -2.66 6.75
N VAL A 108 -10.64 -3.50 6.41
CA VAL A 108 -11.87 -3.09 5.74
C VAL A 108 -12.98 -3.19 6.76
N GLU A 109 -13.66 -2.08 7.00
CA GLU A 109 -14.70 -2.00 8.02
C GLU A 109 -16.01 -1.51 7.41
N PRO A 110 -17.16 -2.09 7.81
CA PRO A 110 -18.46 -1.60 7.35
C PRO A 110 -18.78 -0.22 7.94
N GLY A 111 -19.52 0.59 7.18
CA GLY A 111 -19.88 1.95 7.61
C GLY A 111 -20.63 1.99 8.94
N ALA A 112 -21.44 0.99 9.22
CA ALA A 112 -22.14 0.89 10.50
C ALA A 112 -21.18 0.83 11.70
N ARG A 113 -20.03 0.15 11.54
CA ARG A 113 -19.02 0.06 12.60
C ARG A 113 -18.25 1.37 12.74
N ILE A 114 -17.93 2.02 11.64
CA ILE A 114 -17.24 3.30 11.63
C ILE A 114 -18.07 4.38 12.31
N ALA A 115 -19.38 4.38 12.07
CA ALA A 115 -20.30 5.34 12.67
C ALA A 115 -20.34 5.25 14.19
N LYS A 116 -20.02 4.09 14.77
CA LYS A 116 -19.95 3.93 16.23
C LYS A 116 -18.63 4.43 16.82
N GLY A 117 -17.60 4.63 15.99
CA GLY A 117 -16.26 5.07 16.42
C GLY A 117 -15.50 4.03 17.23
N PRO A 118 -14.26 4.32 17.64
CA PRO A 118 -13.52 5.58 17.46
C PRO A 118 -12.68 5.60 16.18
N TYR A 119 -13.28 5.95 15.06
CA TYR A 119 -12.60 6.08 13.77
C TYR A 119 -12.53 7.55 13.36
N ILE A 120 -11.44 7.96 12.75
CA ILE A 120 -11.22 9.32 12.26
C ILE A 120 -11.54 9.37 10.76
N ALA A 121 -12.57 10.13 10.41
CA ALA A 121 -13.07 10.27 9.04
C ALA A 121 -13.27 11.75 8.68
N GLU A 122 -12.27 12.57 8.91
CA GLU A 122 -12.39 14.03 8.82
C GLU A 122 -12.84 14.54 7.44
N THR A 123 -12.46 13.86 6.37
CA THR A 123 -12.75 14.30 5.01
C THR A 123 -13.75 13.39 4.29
N PHE A 124 -14.31 12.41 4.99
CA PHE A 124 -15.20 11.42 4.38
C PHE A 124 -16.59 11.44 5.00
N PRO A 125 -17.64 11.60 4.18
CA PRO A 125 -19.00 11.26 4.62
C PRO A 125 -19.08 9.74 4.76
N VAL A 126 -19.45 9.28 5.96
CA VAL A 126 -19.57 7.83 6.23
C VAL A 126 -21.04 7.43 6.12
N THR A 127 -21.33 6.44 5.29
CA THR A 127 -22.65 5.83 5.15
C THR A 127 -22.62 4.39 5.62
N VAL A 128 -23.74 3.90 6.15
CA VAL A 128 -23.82 2.53 6.68
C VAL A 128 -23.86 1.45 5.59
N GLU A 129 -24.16 1.84 4.37
CA GLU A 129 -24.27 0.91 3.25
C GLU A 129 -22.93 0.57 2.58
N GLN A 130 -21.86 1.32 2.88
CA GLN A 130 -20.57 1.12 2.22
C GLN A 130 -19.54 0.51 3.16
N ASP A 131 -18.53 -0.13 2.57
CA ASP A 131 -17.34 -0.58 3.28
C ASP A 131 -16.20 0.41 3.04
N TYR A 132 -15.37 0.57 4.05
CA TYR A 132 -14.28 1.55 4.06
C TYR A 132 -12.94 0.92 4.35
N VAL A 133 -11.91 1.50 3.73
CA VAL A 133 -10.52 1.15 3.99
C VAL A 133 -10.04 1.99 5.17
N VAL A 134 -9.53 1.34 6.19
CA VAL A 134 -9.08 1.96 7.44
C VAL A 134 -7.61 1.65 7.66
N VAL A 135 -6.81 2.69 7.88
CA VAL A 135 -5.37 2.57 8.17
C VAL A 135 -5.13 2.90 9.64
N GLU A 136 -4.41 2.03 10.32
CA GLU A 136 -4.01 2.22 11.70
C GLU A 136 -2.64 2.90 11.75
N VAL A 137 -2.63 4.08 12.32
CA VAL A 137 -1.41 4.90 12.43
C VAL A 137 -1.17 5.33 13.87
#